data_8504333449ffc88271d283cd3a3b7d69
#
_entry.id   8504333449ffc88271d283cd3a3b7d69
#
_cell.length_a   1.000
_cell.length_b   1.000
_cell.length_c   1.000
_cell.angle_alpha   90.00
_cell.angle_beta   90.00
_cell.angle_gamma   90.00
#
_symmetry.space_group_name_H-M   'P 1'
#
loop_
_entity.id
_entity.type
_entity.pdbx_description
1 polymer ?
#
loop_
_entity_poly.entity_id
_entity_poly.type
_entity_poly.pdbx_seq_one_letter_code
_entity_poly.pdbx_strand_id
1 'polypeptide(L)'
;ENQEKIVYQFNRLVFGLNASPFIAQLVSRENALALSDEYPRAADTILKSTYMDDSLDSVDTVEEAKKLKDDLVKVWEKIGMNVRKWMSNSSELLKEIPEEERAKTLNLQEESMLTIKTLGLKWCTEEDQFQFDVKEFEEVKITKRNLLSWIARIFDPLGFLCAYVVRGKIFMQSVWMTGADWDDKLEMKLEIEIRKWMEEAVKISEV
;
A
#
# COMPACT_ATOMS: atom_id res chain seq x y z
N GLU A 1 26.63 -26.78 -35.44
CA GLU A 1 27.45 -26.44 -34.26
C GLU A 1 26.69 -26.92 -33.01
N ASN A 2 27.16 -28.03 -32.44
CA ASN A 2 26.63 -28.55 -31.18
C ASN A 2 27.23 -27.72 -30.03
N GLN A 3 26.54 -26.66 -29.64
CA GLN A 3 26.84 -26.02 -28.36
C GLN A 3 26.29 -26.89 -27.23
N GLU A 4 27.17 -27.31 -26.32
CA GLU A 4 26.75 -28.00 -25.08
C GLU A 4 25.75 -27.12 -24.31
N LYS A 5 24.59 -27.68 -24.00
CA LYS A 5 23.58 -27.01 -23.18
C LYS A 5 24.08 -26.90 -21.76
N ILE A 6 24.31 -25.67 -21.30
CA ILE A 6 24.64 -25.40 -19.89
C ILE A 6 23.33 -25.32 -19.11
N VAL A 7 23.20 -26.14 -18.09
CA VAL A 7 22.02 -26.15 -17.20
C VAL A 7 22.37 -25.40 -15.92
N TYR A 8 21.56 -24.42 -15.58
CA TYR A 8 21.67 -23.64 -14.34
C TYR A 8 20.55 -24.01 -13.38
N GLN A 9 20.85 -24.04 -12.08
CA GLN A 9 19.88 -24.23 -11.01
C GLN A 9 19.75 -22.93 -10.21
N PHE A 10 18.53 -22.48 -9.97
CA PHE A 10 18.26 -21.38 -9.06
C PHE A 10 18.37 -21.86 -7.61
N ASN A 11 19.19 -21.20 -6.81
CA ASN A 11 19.35 -21.48 -5.39
C ASN A 11 18.48 -20.58 -4.50
N ARG A 12 17.65 -19.71 -5.10
CA ARG A 12 16.76 -18.80 -4.42
C ARG A 12 15.40 -18.77 -5.12
N LEU A 13 14.40 -18.29 -4.40
CA LEU A 13 13.07 -18.10 -4.94
C LEU A 13 13.10 -17.06 -6.07
N VAL A 14 12.53 -17.41 -7.23
CA VAL A 14 12.58 -16.60 -8.45
C VAL A 14 11.34 -15.71 -8.55
N PHE A 15 11.54 -14.43 -8.88
CA PHE A 15 10.44 -13.53 -9.20
C PHE A 15 9.72 -13.95 -10.49
N GLY A 16 8.41 -13.77 -10.51
CA GLY A 16 7.58 -14.05 -11.70
C GLY A 16 7.03 -15.47 -11.82
N LEU A 17 7.39 -16.39 -10.93
CA LEU A 17 6.72 -17.68 -10.84
C LEU A 17 5.45 -17.57 -10.00
N ASN A 18 4.36 -18.21 -10.44
CA ASN A 18 3.06 -18.15 -9.77
C ASN A 18 3.10 -18.63 -8.30
N ALA A 19 3.97 -19.58 -7.98
CA ALA A 19 4.12 -20.12 -6.63
C ALA A 19 5.02 -19.26 -5.71
N SER A 20 5.83 -18.36 -6.24
CA SER A 20 6.83 -17.64 -5.45
C SER A 20 6.25 -16.81 -4.31
N PRO A 21 5.16 -16.04 -4.46
CA PRO A 21 4.56 -15.30 -3.37
C PRO A 21 4.06 -16.22 -2.25
N PHE A 22 3.41 -17.32 -2.62
CA PHE A 22 2.93 -18.31 -1.65
C PHE A 22 4.06 -18.95 -0.86
N ILE A 23 5.14 -19.38 -1.54
CA ILE A 23 6.30 -20.01 -0.89
C ILE A 23 6.99 -19.02 0.05
N ALA A 24 7.16 -17.76 -0.37
CA ALA A 24 7.75 -16.72 0.49
C ALA A 24 6.95 -16.53 1.78
N GLN A 25 5.62 -16.40 1.68
CA GLN A 25 4.75 -16.25 2.85
C GLN A 25 4.75 -17.50 3.72
N LEU A 26 4.72 -18.70 3.12
CA LEU A 26 4.74 -19.97 3.86
C LEU A 26 6.03 -20.06 4.70
N VAL A 27 7.19 -19.82 4.10
CA VAL A 27 8.49 -19.86 4.81
C VAL A 27 8.51 -18.86 5.96
N SER A 28 8.02 -17.64 5.75
CA SER A 28 7.95 -16.60 6.78
C SER A 28 7.05 -17.04 7.95
N ARG A 29 5.88 -17.60 7.66
CA ARG A 29 4.93 -18.06 8.67
C ARG A 29 5.45 -19.25 9.47
N GLU A 30 6.01 -20.25 8.80
CA GLU A 30 6.60 -21.42 9.45
C GLU A 30 7.77 -21.02 10.36
N ASN A 31 8.63 -20.11 9.91
CA ASN A 31 9.70 -19.57 10.73
C ASN A 31 9.18 -18.82 11.96
N ALA A 32 8.15 -17.97 11.79
CA ALA A 32 7.54 -17.26 12.90
C ALA A 32 6.91 -18.22 13.93
N LEU A 33 6.22 -19.26 13.47
CA LEU A 33 5.65 -20.30 14.35
C LEU A 33 6.73 -21.06 15.11
N ALA A 34 7.84 -21.44 14.44
CA ALA A 34 8.95 -22.14 15.06
C ALA A 34 9.68 -21.31 16.15
N LEU A 35 9.63 -19.98 16.03
CA LEU A 35 10.29 -19.04 16.95
C LEU A 35 9.32 -18.33 17.89
N SER A 36 8.05 -18.74 17.93
CA SER A 36 7.00 -18.05 18.71
C SER A 36 7.24 -18.09 20.21
N ASP A 37 7.91 -19.13 20.75
CA ASP A 37 8.25 -19.21 22.17
C ASP A 37 9.39 -18.26 22.56
N GLU A 38 10.35 -18.05 21.64
CA GLU A 38 11.51 -17.19 21.87
C GLU A 38 11.21 -15.71 21.57
N TYR A 39 10.44 -15.44 20.50
CA TYR A 39 10.07 -14.09 20.04
C TYR A 39 8.56 -13.94 19.84
N PRO A 40 7.73 -14.05 20.89
CA PRO A 40 6.28 -14.15 20.73
C PRO A 40 5.66 -12.92 20.04
N ARG A 41 6.13 -11.70 20.35
CA ARG A 41 5.58 -10.48 19.75
C ARG A 41 5.96 -10.31 18.29
N ALA A 42 7.22 -10.61 17.95
CA ALA A 42 7.69 -10.59 16.55
C ALA A 42 6.98 -11.66 15.70
N ALA A 43 6.78 -12.86 16.27
CA ALA A 43 6.03 -13.92 15.60
C ALA A 43 4.58 -13.49 15.34
N ASP A 44 3.91 -12.86 16.30
CA ASP A 44 2.54 -12.33 16.14
C ASP A 44 2.47 -11.28 15.03
N THR A 45 3.43 -10.34 14.98
CA THR A 45 3.55 -9.35 13.91
C THR A 45 3.67 -10.01 12.53
N ILE A 46 4.54 -11.01 12.40
CA ILE A 46 4.73 -11.72 11.12
C ILE A 46 3.46 -12.47 10.71
N LEU A 47 2.74 -13.05 11.66
CA LEU A 47 1.55 -13.85 11.38
C LEU A 47 0.31 -13.04 11.07
N LYS A 48 0.15 -11.85 11.68
CA LYS A 48 -1.08 -11.05 11.63
C LYS A 48 -0.95 -9.71 10.93
N SER A 49 0.25 -9.10 10.98
CA SER A 49 0.49 -7.72 10.58
C SER A 49 1.50 -7.61 9.42
N THR A 50 1.73 -8.71 8.68
CA THR A 50 2.61 -8.73 7.51
C THR A 50 1.80 -9.06 6.26
N TYR A 51 1.88 -8.19 5.27
CA TYR A 51 1.31 -8.37 3.95
C TYR A 51 2.43 -8.46 2.90
N MET A 52 2.59 -9.62 2.29
CA MET A 52 3.68 -9.93 1.35
C MET A 52 5.06 -9.68 1.96
N ASP A 53 5.65 -8.54 1.68
CA ASP A 53 6.97 -8.09 2.11
C ASP A 53 6.94 -6.89 3.07
N ASP A 54 5.76 -6.33 3.33
CA ASP A 54 5.58 -5.20 4.23
C ASP A 54 4.96 -5.64 5.55
N SER A 55 5.57 -5.27 6.67
CA SER A 55 5.02 -5.45 8.03
C SER A 55 4.62 -4.09 8.60
N LEU A 56 3.39 -3.98 9.10
CA LEU A 56 2.87 -2.78 9.74
C LEU A 56 2.29 -3.14 11.09
N ASP A 57 2.84 -2.59 12.16
CA ASP A 57 2.39 -2.88 13.51
C ASP A 57 2.51 -1.65 14.41
N SER A 58 1.85 -1.69 15.56
CA SER A 58 1.87 -0.64 16.57
C SER A 58 2.08 -1.22 17.97
N VAL A 59 2.73 -0.43 18.82
CA VAL A 59 2.98 -0.74 20.23
C VAL A 59 2.80 0.52 21.06
N ASP A 60 2.65 0.35 22.37
CA ASP A 60 2.29 1.46 23.26
C ASP A 60 3.49 2.35 23.63
N THR A 61 4.72 1.81 23.59
CA THR A 61 5.92 2.53 24.01
C THR A 61 7.06 2.44 23.00
N VAL A 62 7.99 3.39 23.06
CA VAL A 62 9.19 3.40 22.20
C VAL A 62 10.12 2.23 22.54
N GLU A 63 10.20 1.86 23.83
CA GLU A 63 11.01 0.72 24.27
C GLU A 63 10.49 -0.60 23.72
N GLU A 64 9.17 -0.79 23.67
CA GLU A 64 8.54 -1.94 23.02
C GLU A 64 8.80 -1.92 21.52
N ALA A 65 8.75 -0.76 20.87
CA ALA A 65 9.05 -0.63 19.45
C ALA A 65 10.51 -1.02 19.13
N LYS A 66 11.48 -0.57 19.95
CA LYS A 66 12.89 -0.94 19.82
C LYS A 66 13.07 -2.44 19.96
N LYS A 67 12.47 -3.03 21.01
CA LYS A 67 12.53 -4.49 21.20
C LYS A 67 11.89 -5.26 20.07
N LEU A 68 10.70 -4.84 19.61
CA LEU A 68 10.01 -5.48 18.49
C LEU A 68 10.85 -5.42 17.21
N LYS A 69 11.46 -4.26 16.91
CA LYS A 69 12.38 -4.10 15.78
C LYS A 69 13.52 -5.10 15.85
N ASP A 70 14.21 -5.18 17.01
CA ASP A 70 15.35 -6.08 17.19
C ASP A 70 14.96 -7.56 17.08
N ASP A 71 13.79 -7.92 17.63
CA ASP A 71 13.29 -9.28 17.57
C ASP A 71 12.83 -9.65 16.16
N LEU A 72 12.22 -8.73 15.41
CA LEU A 72 11.89 -8.92 13.99
C LEU A 72 13.15 -9.17 13.14
N VAL A 73 14.20 -8.37 13.34
CA VAL A 73 15.48 -8.58 12.64
C VAL A 73 15.99 -9.99 12.86
N LYS A 74 16.05 -10.45 14.13
CA LYS A 74 16.53 -11.79 14.48
C LYS A 74 15.70 -12.90 13.85
N VAL A 75 14.38 -12.77 13.88
CA VAL A 75 13.45 -13.76 13.28
C VAL A 75 13.64 -13.86 11.78
N TRP A 76 13.72 -12.72 11.07
CA TRP A 76 13.92 -12.72 9.62
C TRP A 76 15.31 -13.19 9.18
N GLU A 77 16.35 -12.88 9.96
CA GLU A 77 17.72 -13.35 9.71
C GLU A 77 17.84 -14.87 9.73
N LYS A 78 17.04 -15.59 10.54
CA LYS A 78 17.04 -17.06 10.60
C LYS A 78 16.72 -17.72 9.25
N ILE A 79 15.98 -17.05 8.40
CA ILE A 79 15.66 -17.53 7.04
C ILE A 79 16.44 -16.77 5.94
N GLY A 80 17.47 -16.01 6.34
CA GLY A 80 18.35 -15.27 5.42
C GLY A 80 17.68 -14.06 4.77
N MET A 81 16.65 -13.51 5.40
CA MET A 81 15.99 -12.27 4.97
C MET A 81 16.46 -11.10 5.83
N ASN A 82 16.73 -9.95 5.19
CA ASN A 82 17.14 -8.73 5.86
C ASN A 82 15.98 -7.73 5.84
N VAL A 83 15.57 -7.27 7.01
CA VAL A 83 14.57 -6.21 7.14
C VAL A 83 15.19 -4.86 6.83
N ARG A 84 14.53 -4.09 5.98
CA ARG A 84 15.00 -2.76 5.53
C ARG A 84 13.81 -1.82 5.37
N LYS A 85 14.11 -0.55 5.07
CA LYS A 85 13.11 0.51 4.86
C LYS A 85 12.23 0.74 6.09
N TRP A 86 12.88 0.79 7.25
CA TRP A 86 12.22 1.08 8.51
C TRP A 86 11.53 2.45 8.49
N MET A 87 10.33 2.49 9.05
CA MET A 87 9.49 3.67 9.20
C MET A 87 8.92 3.71 10.61
N SER A 88 8.72 4.90 11.15
CA SER A 88 8.05 5.08 12.43
C SER A 88 7.54 6.51 12.59
N ASN A 89 6.47 6.70 13.36
CA ASN A 89 6.06 7.99 13.89
C ASN A 89 6.92 8.44 15.09
N SER A 90 7.80 7.56 15.62
CA SER A 90 8.75 7.91 16.67
C SER A 90 10.09 8.32 16.08
N SER A 91 10.42 9.61 16.19
CA SER A 91 11.74 10.14 15.80
C SER A 91 12.88 9.56 16.68
N GLU A 92 12.58 9.16 17.91
CA GLU A 92 13.54 8.53 18.81
C GLU A 92 13.95 7.15 18.30
N LEU A 93 12.97 6.32 17.93
CA LEU A 93 13.25 5.01 17.33
C LEU A 93 14.06 5.15 16.03
N LEU A 94 13.67 6.08 15.16
CA LEU A 94 14.37 6.28 13.89
C LEU A 94 15.83 6.70 14.06
N LYS A 95 16.18 7.48 15.11
CA LYS A 95 17.56 7.88 15.36
C LYS A 95 18.51 6.70 15.63
N GLU A 96 18.00 5.60 16.17
CA GLU A 96 18.78 4.39 16.44
C GLU A 96 18.94 3.48 15.21
N ILE A 97 18.20 3.73 14.14
CA ILE A 97 18.27 2.96 12.90
C ILE A 97 19.22 3.65 11.94
N PRO A 98 20.19 2.93 11.34
CA PRO A 98 21.08 3.47 10.32
C PRO A 98 20.29 4.11 9.17
N GLU A 99 20.74 5.24 8.64
CA GLU A 99 20.01 6.01 7.62
C GLU A 99 19.78 5.19 6.34
N GLU A 100 20.72 4.32 5.98
CA GLU A 100 20.64 3.42 4.83
C GLU A 100 19.58 2.33 4.98
N GLU A 101 19.12 2.05 6.21
CA GLU A 101 18.07 1.07 6.51
C GLU A 101 16.69 1.71 6.64
N ARG A 102 16.63 3.06 6.69
CA ARG A 102 15.35 3.80 6.75
C ARG A 102 14.69 3.86 5.38
N ALA A 103 13.39 3.98 5.37
CA ALA A 103 12.66 4.28 4.14
C ALA A 103 13.04 5.67 3.63
N LYS A 104 13.18 5.78 2.31
CA LYS A 104 13.41 7.08 1.68
C LYS A 104 12.10 7.87 1.67
N THR A 105 12.15 9.06 2.22
CA THR A 105 11.04 10.02 2.15
C THR A 105 10.77 10.45 0.71
N LEU A 106 9.52 10.59 0.36
CA LEU A 106 9.13 11.25 -0.88
C LEU A 106 9.25 12.76 -0.66
N ASN A 107 10.36 13.36 -1.08
CA ASN A 107 10.46 14.81 -1.19
C ASN A 107 9.55 15.27 -2.33
N LEU A 108 8.28 15.49 -2.04
CA LEU A 108 7.43 16.34 -2.86
C LEU A 108 7.85 17.77 -2.52
N GLN A 109 8.23 18.50 -3.54
CA GLN A 109 8.71 19.89 -3.48
C GLN A 109 7.93 20.68 -2.43
N GLU A 110 8.72 21.27 -1.49
CA GLU A 110 8.30 22.22 -0.45
C GLU A 110 7.60 21.63 0.78
N GLU A 111 8.31 21.83 1.92
CA GLU A 111 7.93 21.64 3.31
C GLU A 111 7.90 20.20 3.88
N SER A 112 8.96 19.93 4.56
CA SER A 112 9.24 19.14 5.80
C SER A 112 8.32 17.99 6.26
N MET A 113 7.31 17.52 5.56
CA MET A 113 6.53 16.36 5.99
C MET A 113 7.17 15.07 5.50
N LEU A 114 7.57 14.22 6.43
CA LEU A 114 8.07 12.87 6.17
C LEU A 114 6.93 11.95 5.71
N THR A 115 6.52 12.09 4.45
CA THR A 115 5.46 11.26 3.85
C THR A 115 6.07 10.06 3.15
N ILE A 116 5.53 8.88 3.44
CA ILE A 116 6.02 7.61 2.92
C ILE A 116 4.83 6.84 2.32
N LYS A 117 5.09 6.08 1.25
CA LYS A 117 4.10 5.15 0.71
C LYS A 117 4.21 3.81 1.40
N THR A 118 3.13 3.38 2.06
CA THR A 118 3.00 2.04 2.60
C THR A 118 1.71 1.41 2.10
N LEU A 119 1.77 0.19 1.58
CA LEU A 119 0.62 -0.52 0.99
C LEU A 119 -0.19 0.33 -0.02
N GLY A 120 0.47 1.29 -0.69
CA GLY A 120 -0.18 2.20 -1.65
C GLY A 120 -0.85 3.43 -1.04
N LEU A 121 -0.91 3.54 0.29
CA LEU A 121 -1.34 4.74 1.01
C LEU A 121 -0.16 5.66 1.28
N LYS A 122 -0.41 6.95 1.38
CA LYS A 122 0.54 7.92 1.91
C LYS A 122 0.35 8.01 3.42
N TRP A 123 1.41 7.85 4.17
CA TRP A 123 1.42 8.03 5.62
C TRP A 123 2.37 9.16 6.01
N CYS A 124 1.82 10.20 6.61
CA CYS A 124 2.59 11.27 7.25
C CYS A 124 3.01 10.78 8.65
N THR A 125 4.30 10.50 8.82
CA THR A 125 4.81 9.93 10.08
C THR A 125 4.88 10.95 11.22
N GLU A 126 4.97 12.25 10.93
CA GLU A 126 5.03 13.32 11.94
C GLU A 126 3.67 13.56 12.59
N GLU A 127 2.61 13.56 11.79
CA GLU A 127 1.23 13.77 12.25
C GLU A 127 0.49 12.47 12.55
N ASP A 128 1.10 11.33 12.21
CA ASP A 128 0.52 9.99 12.30
C ASP A 128 -0.81 9.87 11.55
N GLN A 129 -0.86 10.44 10.32
CA GLN A 129 -2.07 10.53 9.52
C GLN A 129 -1.90 9.90 8.14
N PHE A 130 -2.94 9.25 7.66
CA PHE A 130 -3.01 8.82 6.27
C PHE A 130 -3.46 9.98 5.37
N GLN A 131 -2.79 10.10 4.22
CA GLN A 131 -3.12 11.09 3.20
C GLN A 131 -3.61 10.38 1.94
N PHE A 132 -4.66 10.92 1.34
CA PHE A 132 -5.22 10.40 0.10
C PHE A 132 -4.79 11.27 -1.09
N ASP A 133 -4.22 10.62 -2.09
CA ASP A 133 -3.79 11.27 -3.33
C ASP A 133 -4.92 11.20 -4.36
N VAL A 134 -5.84 12.11 -4.26
CA VAL A 134 -6.89 12.25 -5.28
C VAL A 134 -6.44 13.32 -6.27
N LYS A 135 -6.07 12.88 -7.48
CA LYS A 135 -5.63 13.79 -8.53
C LYS A 135 -6.77 14.73 -8.92
N GLU A 136 -6.41 15.98 -9.20
CA GLU A 136 -7.36 16.94 -9.75
C GLU A 136 -8.02 16.40 -11.03
N PHE A 137 -9.27 16.78 -11.20
CA PHE A 137 -10.03 16.42 -12.38
C PHE A 137 -9.56 17.27 -13.56
N GLU A 138 -8.96 16.64 -14.55
CA GLU A 138 -8.76 17.28 -15.85
C GLU A 138 -10.11 17.41 -16.56
N GLU A 139 -10.31 18.51 -17.26
CA GLU A 139 -11.55 18.80 -17.99
C GLU A 139 -11.74 17.82 -19.17
N VAL A 140 -12.26 16.64 -18.87
CA VAL A 140 -12.46 15.54 -19.82
C VAL A 140 -13.95 15.33 -20.06
N LYS A 141 -14.30 14.91 -21.28
CA LYS A 141 -15.67 14.47 -21.61
C LYS A 141 -16.08 13.35 -20.64
N ILE A 142 -17.23 13.51 -19.98
CA ILE A 142 -17.76 12.47 -19.08
C ILE A 142 -18.41 11.38 -19.91
N THR A 143 -17.80 10.20 -19.89
CA THR A 143 -18.27 8.98 -20.54
C THR A 143 -18.26 7.83 -19.54
N LYS A 144 -18.90 6.72 -19.88
CA LYS A 144 -18.88 5.50 -19.07
C LYS A 144 -17.45 5.06 -18.78
N ARG A 145 -16.55 5.11 -19.78
CA ARG A 145 -15.14 4.74 -19.66
C ARG A 145 -14.40 5.65 -18.68
N ASN A 146 -14.56 6.95 -18.83
CA ASN A 146 -13.85 7.93 -18.00
C ASN A 146 -14.37 7.91 -16.56
N LEU A 147 -15.67 7.72 -16.34
CA LEU A 147 -16.23 7.55 -14.99
C LEU A 147 -15.68 6.31 -14.30
N LEU A 148 -15.63 5.17 -15.00
CA LEU A 148 -15.05 3.94 -14.44
C LEU A 148 -13.58 4.12 -14.12
N SER A 149 -12.81 4.73 -15.03
CA SER A 149 -11.39 5.02 -14.82
C SER A 149 -11.17 5.94 -13.61
N TRP A 150 -12.03 6.93 -13.43
CA TRP A 150 -11.97 7.83 -12.28
C TRP A 150 -12.21 7.09 -10.97
N ILE A 151 -13.30 6.33 -10.87
CA ILE A 151 -13.61 5.54 -9.68
C ILE A 151 -12.46 4.58 -9.34
N ALA A 152 -11.87 3.92 -10.35
CA ALA A 152 -10.79 2.96 -10.17
C ALA A 152 -9.46 3.60 -9.73
N ARG A 153 -9.27 4.90 -9.92
CA ARG A 153 -8.07 5.62 -9.47
C ARG A 153 -8.10 6.00 -7.98
N ILE A 154 -9.28 5.97 -7.36
CA ILE A 154 -9.42 6.25 -5.94
C ILE A 154 -8.97 5.01 -5.18
N PHE A 155 -7.75 5.05 -4.66
CA PHE A 155 -7.20 3.94 -3.90
C PHE A 155 -7.57 4.08 -2.44
N ASP A 156 -8.50 3.27 -1.98
CA ASP A 156 -9.03 3.27 -0.61
C ASP A 156 -9.14 1.83 -0.07
N PRO A 157 -8.02 1.18 0.23
CA PRO A 157 -8.03 -0.21 0.70
C PRO A 157 -8.60 -0.36 2.10
N LEU A 158 -8.60 0.70 2.92
CA LEU A 158 -9.10 0.70 4.29
C LEU A 158 -10.56 1.15 4.40
N GLY A 159 -11.15 1.68 3.31
CA GLY A 159 -12.55 2.08 3.27
C GLY A 159 -12.87 3.43 3.90
N PHE A 160 -11.87 4.27 4.19
CA PHE A 160 -12.10 5.61 4.76
C PHE A 160 -12.90 6.52 3.82
N LEU A 161 -12.74 6.33 2.51
CA LEU A 161 -13.45 7.09 1.49
C LEU A 161 -14.71 6.38 0.96
N CYS A 162 -15.18 5.33 1.63
CA CYS A 162 -16.27 4.50 1.13
C CYS A 162 -17.55 5.31 0.82
N ALA A 163 -17.88 6.31 1.63
CA ALA A 163 -19.04 7.18 1.42
C ALA A 163 -18.93 8.01 0.13
N TYR A 164 -17.73 8.44 -0.24
CA TYR A 164 -17.47 9.13 -1.49
C TYR A 164 -17.48 8.15 -2.67
N VAL A 165 -16.76 7.04 -2.54
CA VAL A 165 -16.59 6.02 -3.59
C VAL A 165 -17.92 5.36 -3.96
N VAL A 166 -18.81 5.08 -2.98
CA VAL A 166 -20.12 4.48 -3.24
C VAL A 166 -20.99 5.36 -4.13
N ARG A 167 -20.92 6.68 -4.01
CA ARG A 167 -21.65 7.61 -4.89
C ARG A 167 -21.20 7.47 -6.34
N GLY A 168 -19.90 7.35 -6.57
CA GLY A 168 -19.37 7.07 -7.92
C GLY A 168 -19.88 5.74 -8.49
N LYS A 169 -19.96 4.70 -7.65
CA LYS A 169 -20.54 3.40 -8.06
C LYS A 169 -22.03 3.51 -8.39
N ILE A 170 -22.79 4.32 -7.64
CA ILE A 170 -24.21 4.61 -7.95
C ILE A 170 -24.33 5.34 -9.30
N PHE A 171 -23.50 6.34 -9.56
CA PHE A 171 -23.46 6.98 -10.87
C PHE A 171 -23.13 6.00 -11.99
N MET A 172 -22.17 5.10 -11.75
CA MET A 172 -21.84 4.06 -12.72
C MET A 172 -23.01 3.13 -13.03
N GLN A 173 -23.80 2.75 -12.02
CA GLN A 173 -25.05 1.99 -12.21
C GLN A 173 -26.05 2.80 -13.05
N SER A 174 -26.25 4.08 -12.75
CA SER A 174 -27.15 4.94 -13.50
C SER A 174 -26.74 5.04 -14.98
N VAL A 175 -25.45 5.25 -15.24
CA VAL A 175 -24.91 5.26 -16.61
C VAL A 175 -25.09 3.90 -17.30
N TRP A 176 -24.96 2.79 -16.58
CA TRP A 176 -25.16 1.46 -17.14
C TRP A 176 -26.60 1.24 -17.57
N MET A 177 -27.55 1.74 -16.80
CA MET A 177 -28.99 1.63 -17.08
C MET A 177 -29.44 2.44 -18.30
N THR A 178 -28.71 3.48 -18.72
CA THR A 178 -29.03 4.24 -19.94
C THR A 178 -28.80 3.45 -21.22
N GLY A 179 -28.05 2.32 -21.17
CA GLY A 179 -27.63 1.57 -22.34
C GLY A 179 -26.55 2.25 -23.19
N ALA A 180 -25.99 3.39 -22.74
CA ALA A 180 -24.94 4.11 -23.46
C ALA A 180 -23.70 3.25 -23.67
N ASP A 181 -23.03 3.35 -24.80
CA ASP A 181 -21.74 2.74 -25.08
C ASP A 181 -20.60 3.42 -24.30
N TRP A 182 -19.42 2.83 -24.32
CA TRP A 182 -18.28 3.23 -23.50
C TRP A 182 -17.84 4.69 -23.67
N ASP A 183 -17.97 5.23 -24.88
CA ASP A 183 -17.47 6.55 -25.27
C ASP A 183 -18.60 7.51 -25.66
N ASP A 184 -19.84 7.10 -25.47
CA ASP A 184 -21.01 7.93 -25.75
C ASP A 184 -21.08 9.13 -24.81
N LYS A 185 -21.72 10.19 -25.30
CA LYS A 185 -22.08 11.35 -24.49
C LYS A 185 -23.24 10.96 -23.57
N LEU A 186 -23.10 11.25 -22.28
CA LEU A 186 -24.16 11.03 -21.32
C LEU A 186 -25.24 12.12 -21.41
N GLU A 187 -26.41 11.85 -20.85
CA GLU A 187 -27.46 12.84 -20.66
C GLU A 187 -26.96 14.02 -19.82
N MET A 188 -27.31 15.24 -20.21
CA MET A 188 -26.80 16.46 -19.57
C MET A 188 -27.00 16.48 -18.05
N LYS A 189 -28.18 16.03 -17.57
CA LYS A 189 -28.45 15.98 -16.12
C LYS A 189 -27.46 15.08 -15.38
N LEU A 190 -27.27 13.88 -15.88
CA LEU A 190 -26.36 12.90 -15.28
C LEU A 190 -24.90 13.36 -15.36
N GLU A 191 -24.51 13.98 -16.49
CA GLU A 191 -23.18 14.56 -16.65
C GLU A 191 -22.91 15.64 -15.59
N ILE A 192 -23.85 16.53 -15.32
CA ILE A 192 -23.71 17.61 -14.33
C ILE A 192 -23.55 17.02 -12.92
N GLU A 193 -24.35 16.02 -12.55
CA GLU A 193 -24.28 15.38 -11.24
C GLU A 193 -22.95 14.65 -11.02
N ILE A 194 -22.46 13.94 -12.05
CA ILE A 194 -21.16 13.25 -12.01
C ILE A 194 -20.03 14.28 -11.88
N ARG A 195 -20.05 15.35 -12.67
CA ARG A 195 -19.04 16.41 -12.64
C ARG A 195 -18.96 17.04 -11.25
N LYS A 196 -20.10 17.38 -10.65
CA LYS A 196 -20.15 17.91 -9.30
C LYS A 196 -19.53 16.95 -8.27
N TRP A 197 -19.82 15.64 -8.38
CA TRP A 197 -19.23 14.63 -7.52
C TRP A 197 -17.71 14.54 -7.73
N MET A 198 -17.23 14.63 -8.97
CA MET A 198 -15.80 14.60 -9.26
C MET A 198 -15.06 15.83 -8.70
N GLU A 199 -15.66 17.01 -8.77
CA GLU A 199 -15.12 18.27 -8.21
C GLU A 199 -15.01 18.23 -6.68
N GLU A 200 -15.88 17.50 -6.00
CA GLU A 200 -15.79 17.29 -4.55
C GLU A 200 -14.53 16.50 -4.13
N ALA A 201 -13.90 15.80 -5.06
CA ALA A 201 -12.70 15.01 -4.78
C ALA A 201 -11.52 15.87 -4.29
N VAL A 202 -11.42 17.12 -4.73
CA VAL A 202 -10.37 18.06 -4.29
C VAL A 202 -10.41 18.24 -2.78
N LYS A 203 -11.61 18.22 -2.17
CA LYS A 203 -11.78 18.36 -0.72
C LYS A 203 -11.30 17.16 0.09
N ILE A 204 -11.12 16.00 -0.56
CA ILE A 204 -10.61 14.79 0.11
C ILE A 204 -9.12 14.92 0.44
N SER A 205 -8.37 15.65 -0.37
CA SER A 205 -6.94 15.91 -0.12
C SER A 205 -6.69 16.93 0.99
N GLU A 206 -7.76 17.60 1.47
CA GLU A 206 -7.71 18.59 2.56
C GLU A 206 -8.06 17.98 3.92
N VAL A 207 -8.48 16.70 3.95
CA VAL A 207 -8.89 15.96 5.14
C VAL A 207 -7.74 15.09 5.62
#